data_fd575db1316b67def3092a2fe015513d
#
_entry.id   fd575db1316b67def3092a2fe015513d
#
_cell.length_a   1.000
_cell.length_b   1.000
_cell.length_c   1.000
_cell.angle_alpha   90.00
_cell.angle_beta   90.00
_cell.angle_gamma   90.00
#
_symmetry.space_group_name_H-M   'P 1'
#
loop_
_entity.id
_entity.type
_entity.pdbx_description
1 polymer ?
#
loop_
_entity_poly.entity_id
_entity_poly.type
_entity_poly.pdbx_seq_one_letter_code
_entity_poly.pdbx_strand_id
1 'polypeptide(L)' 'MAFDPEEIVTLYSQGPMTLWTAVERVRAQKLQDLDATIFRDGEPTILNLTLIEKIAAEWG' A
#
# COMPACT_ATOMS: atom_id res chain seq x y z
N MET A 1 -0.48 13.95 8.46
CA MET A 1 -0.70 12.66 7.79
C MET A 1 -0.20 12.71 6.36
N ALA A 2 0.69 11.83 6.00
CA ALA A 2 1.34 11.89 4.70
C ALA A 2 0.61 11.12 3.60
N PHE A 3 -0.29 10.22 3.97
CA PHE A 3 -0.93 9.33 2.99
C PHE A 3 -2.44 9.38 3.12
N ASP A 4 -3.11 9.45 1.96
CA ASP A 4 -4.56 9.47 1.90
C ASP A 4 -5.07 8.04 1.70
N PRO A 5 -5.85 7.50 2.63
CA PRO A 5 -6.34 6.12 2.51
C PRO A 5 -7.23 5.91 1.29
N GLU A 6 -7.80 6.98 0.73
CA GLU A 6 -8.67 6.84 -0.43
C GLU A 6 -7.96 7.07 -1.76
N GLU A 7 -6.66 7.31 -1.72
CA GLU A 7 -5.87 7.46 -2.94
C GLU A 7 -5.93 6.17 -3.76
N ILE A 8 -6.12 6.30 -5.07
CA ILE A 8 -6.13 5.12 -5.93
C ILE A 8 -4.69 4.74 -6.27
N VAL A 9 -4.36 3.50 -5.99
CA VAL A 9 -3.01 2.96 -6.21
C VAL A 9 -3.13 1.62 -6.91
N THR A 10 -2.00 1.05 -7.30
CA THR A 10 -1.97 -0.29 -7.89
C THR A 10 -1.10 -1.20 -7.04
N LEU A 11 -1.70 -2.24 -6.51
CA LEU A 11 -0.95 -3.28 -5.81
C LEU A 11 -0.40 -4.23 -6.86
N TYR A 12 0.91 -4.42 -6.87
CA TYR A 12 1.62 -5.13 -7.93
C TYR A 12 0.96 -6.47 -8.29
N SER A 13 0.58 -7.24 -7.30
CA SER A 13 0.08 -8.59 -7.54
C SER A 13 -1.43 -8.64 -7.77
N GLN A 14 -2.16 -7.54 -7.56
CA GLN A 14 -3.62 -7.61 -7.57
C GLN A 14 -4.33 -6.51 -8.36
N GLY A 15 -3.65 -5.43 -8.70
CA GLY A 15 -4.22 -4.40 -9.55
C GLY A 15 -4.67 -3.15 -8.79
N PRO A 16 -5.46 -2.28 -9.44
CA PRO A 16 -5.83 -1.00 -8.84
C PRO A 16 -6.82 -1.13 -7.69
N MET A 17 -6.63 -0.29 -6.67
CA MET A 17 -7.50 -0.25 -5.51
C MET A 17 -7.16 1.00 -4.69
N THR A 18 -7.92 1.28 -3.63
CA THR A 18 -7.55 2.37 -2.74
C THR A 18 -6.32 1.99 -1.93
N LEU A 19 -5.59 3.01 -1.47
CA LEU A 19 -4.42 2.76 -0.65
C LEU A 19 -4.77 1.99 0.62
N TRP A 20 -5.90 2.32 1.22
CA TRP A 20 -6.40 1.59 2.40
C TRP A 20 -6.53 0.11 2.08
N THR A 21 -7.20 -0.22 0.99
CA THR A 21 -7.42 -1.61 0.60
C THR A 21 -6.10 -2.31 0.31
N ALA A 22 -5.18 -1.62 -0.38
CA ALA A 22 -3.89 -2.20 -0.70
C ALA A 22 -3.11 -2.54 0.56
N VAL A 23 -3.07 -1.62 1.51
CA VAL A 23 -2.37 -1.84 2.78
C VAL A 23 -3.01 -3.00 3.53
N GLU A 24 -4.34 -3.06 3.57
CA GLU A 24 -5.03 -4.15 4.23
C GLU A 24 -4.71 -5.49 3.62
N ARG A 25 -4.68 -5.55 2.28
CA ARG A 25 -4.40 -6.81 1.61
C ARG A 25 -2.98 -7.28 1.83
N VAL A 26 -2.03 -6.35 1.80
CA VAL A 26 -0.64 -6.71 2.08
C VAL A 26 -0.52 -7.33 3.47
N ARG A 27 -1.20 -6.75 4.45
CA ARG A 27 -1.13 -7.27 5.81
C ARG A 27 -1.92 -8.56 5.99
N ALA A 28 -3.13 -8.61 5.44
CA ALA A 28 -4.00 -9.77 5.62
C ALA A 28 -3.44 -11.00 4.93
N GLN A 29 -2.87 -10.82 3.74
CA GLN A 29 -2.34 -11.92 2.96
C GLN A 29 -0.85 -12.13 3.18
N LYS A 30 -0.24 -11.31 4.05
CA LYS A 30 1.18 -11.41 4.39
C LYS A 30 2.07 -11.36 3.15
N LEU A 31 1.72 -10.46 2.25
CA LEU A 31 2.50 -10.28 1.04
C LEU A 31 3.89 -9.73 1.37
N GLN A 32 4.89 -10.12 0.58
CA GLN A 32 6.27 -9.75 0.83
C GLN A 32 6.95 -9.39 -0.47
N ASP A 33 8.06 -8.67 -0.37
CA ASP A 33 8.91 -8.33 -1.50
C ASP A 33 8.08 -7.66 -2.60
N LEU A 34 8.19 -8.15 -3.82
CA LEU A 34 7.53 -7.54 -4.96
C LEU A 34 6.00 -7.58 -4.84
N ASP A 35 5.47 -8.64 -4.26
CA ASP A 35 4.02 -8.77 -4.10
C ASP A 35 3.43 -7.68 -3.21
N ALA A 36 4.24 -7.13 -2.32
CA ALA A 36 3.78 -6.07 -1.41
C ALA A 36 4.04 -4.68 -1.97
N THR A 37 4.54 -4.56 -3.20
CA THR A 37 4.85 -3.27 -3.79
C THR A 37 3.58 -2.56 -4.21
N ILE A 38 3.46 -1.30 -3.82
CA ILE A 38 2.32 -0.47 -4.18
C ILE A 38 2.81 0.67 -5.07
N PHE A 39 2.20 0.82 -6.23
CA PHE A 39 2.53 1.87 -7.19
C PHE A 39 1.54 3.01 -7.07
N ARG A 40 2.06 4.23 -7.03
CA ARG A 40 1.23 5.43 -6.91
C ARG A 40 1.35 6.24 -8.18
N ASP A 41 0.21 6.72 -8.69
CA ASP A 41 0.20 7.50 -9.91
C ASP A 41 0.71 8.90 -9.63
N GLY A 42 1.74 9.31 -10.36
CA GLY A 42 2.29 10.66 -10.23
C GLY A 42 3.09 10.92 -8.98
N GLU A 43 3.33 9.89 -8.16
CA GLU A 43 4.07 10.03 -6.92
C GLU A 43 5.23 9.05 -6.90
N PRO A 44 6.26 9.34 -6.10
CA PRO A 44 7.31 8.33 -5.92
C PRO A 44 6.67 7.04 -5.48
N THR A 45 7.01 6.03 -6.22
CA THR A 45 6.42 4.73 -6.03
C THR A 45 7.05 4.05 -4.85
N ILE A 46 6.44 3.08 -4.39
CA ILE A 46 6.97 1.98 -3.65
C ILE A 46 6.93 2.16 -2.21
N LEU A 47 5.87 1.66 -1.74
CA LEU A 47 5.74 1.42 -0.34
C LEU A 47 6.25 0.01 -0.10
N ASN A 48 7.39 -0.09 0.57
CA ASN A 48 7.85 -1.41 0.99
C ASN A 48 7.11 -1.81 2.24
N LEU A 49 7.32 -3.03 2.69
CA LEU A 49 6.57 -3.57 3.82
C LEU A 49 6.73 -2.74 5.08
N THR A 50 7.94 -2.24 5.35
CA THR A 50 8.17 -1.42 6.52
C THR A 50 7.34 -0.15 6.50
N LEU A 51 7.30 0.51 5.35
CA LEU A 51 6.53 1.74 5.21
C LEU A 51 5.03 1.46 5.28
N ILE A 52 4.59 0.35 4.71
CA ILE A 52 3.20 -0.06 4.77
C ILE A 52 2.75 -0.23 6.22
N GLU A 53 3.58 -0.86 7.03
CA GLU A 53 3.24 -1.04 8.44
C GLU A 53 3.18 0.30 9.17
N LYS A 54 4.06 1.23 8.83
CA LYS A 54 4.02 2.56 9.43
C LYS A 54 2.73 3.30 9.06
N ILE A 55 2.33 3.21 7.81
CA ILE A 55 1.09 3.85 7.35
C ILE A 55 -0.09 3.26 8.09
N ALA A 56 -0.15 1.95 8.19
CA ALA A 56 -1.24 1.29 8.88
C ALA A 56 -1.32 1.72 10.34
N ALA A 57 -0.17 1.89 10.99
CA ALA A 57 -0.13 2.33 12.37
C ALA A 57 -0.66 3.74 12.53
N GLU A 58 -0.39 4.63 11.56
CA GLU A 58 -0.90 5.99 11.62
C GLU A 58 -2.42 6.05 11.48
N TRP A 59 -2.98 5.17 10.69
CA TRP A 59 -4.41 5.17 10.45
C TRP A 59 -5.20 4.48 11.55
N GLY A 60 -4.58 3.61 12.23
CA GLY A 60 -5.27 2.77 13.17
C GLY A 60 -4.91 2.89 14.56
#